data_8f9b625dcb753e58d7c3b612aa6196b9
#
_entry.id   8f9b625dcb753e58d7c3b612aa6196b9
#
_cell.length_a   1.000
_cell.length_b   1.000
_cell.length_c   1.000
_cell.angle_alpha   90.00
_cell.angle_beta   90.00
_cell.angle_gamma   90.00
#
_symmetry.space_group_name_H-M   'P 1'
#
loop_
_entity.id
_entity.type
_entity.pdbx_description
1 polymer ?
#
loop_
_entity_poly.entity_id
_entity_poly.type
_entity_poly.pdbx_seq_one_letter_code
_entity_poly.pdbx_strand_id
1 'polypeptide(L)'
;MAVELPTIAASDYLNSAVLMEDFLTGEQRQRCRLITDAAPARCAELLRQGDVAAALIPAIEYQRIPGLLAVPGVAIGSKHMVRSVVMAAKKPLPEIRTVALDTSSRTSVSLIRILFAEFYRREVAFHPAPPDVPHMLSEADAAVIIGDPALTFDRTGLHIFDLAGEWRRLTGLPFVFAIWAVRESAREAVTGLDFVAARDAGLCARPALAARYAPRLGLPVETLVTYLEENIHYGLEADDLAGLTHYWTLAARHRLIDEVRPVRWLPVTPGCG
;
A
#
# COMPACT_ATOMS: atom_id res chain seq x y z
N MET A 1 37.03 6.19 3.30
CA MET A 1 36.04 5.45 4.06
C MET A 1 35.02 4.91 3.04
N ALA A 2 34.68 3.62 3.10
CA ALA A 2 33.61 3.09 2.23
C ALA A 2 32.31 3.79 2.64
N VAL A 3 31.60 4.37 1.69
CA VAL A 3 30.27 4.94 1.92
C VAL A 3 29.34 3.76 2.21
N GLU A 4 28.79 3.73 3.41
CA GLU A 4 27.80 2.69 3.76
C GLU A 4 26.55 2.89 2.93
N LEU A 5 26.11 1.84 2.25
CA LEU A 5 24.93 1.90 1.38
C LEU A 5 23.68 2.07 2.24
N PRO A 6 22.74 2.96 1.83
CA PRO A 6 21.48 3.11 2.54
C PRO A 6 20.69 1.80 2.52
N THR A 7 20.09 1.45 3.67
CA THR A 7 19.12 0.36 3.74
C THR A 7 17.74 0.92 3.50
N ILE A 8 16.99 0.28 2.60
CA ILE A 8 15.59 0.59 2.30
C ILE A 8 14.71 -0.63 2.50
N ALA A 9 13.40 -0.47 2.70
CA ALA A 9 12.49 -1.59 2.93
C ALA A 9 11.20 -1.48 2.10
N ALA A 10 10.69 -2.63 1.66
CA ALA A 10 9.38 -2.74 1.02
C ALA A 10 8.76 -4.11 1.29
N SER A 11 7.44 -4.23 1.14
CA SER A 11 6.73 -5.51 1.32
C SER A 11 6.91 -6.42 0.10
N ASP A 12 6.93 -7.74 0.34
CA ASP A 12 7.09 -8.77 -0.69
C ASP A 12 5.75 -9.18 -1.34
N TYR A 13 4.88 -8.21 -1.62
CA TYR A 13 3.66 -8.44 -2.39
C TYR A 13 3.89 -8.11 -3.87
N LEU A 14 3.13 -8.76 -4.75
CA LEU A 14 3.22 -8.57 -6.20
C LEU A 14 3.09 -7.10 -6.61
N ASN A 15 2.18 -6.33 -6.00
CA ASN A 15 2.02 -4.90 -6.29
C ASN A 15 3.26 -4.08 -5.91
N SER A 16 3.96 -4.45 -4.86
CA SER A 16 5.20 -3.77 -4.43
C SER A 16 6.40 -4.16 -5.30
N ALA A 17 6.38 -5.35 -5.89
CA ALA A 17 7.49 -5.88 -6.69
C ALA A 17 7.87 -4.94 -7.84
N VAL A 18 6.89 -4.26 -8.45
CA VAL A 18 7.14 -3.26 -9.52
C VAL A 18 8.02 -2.12 -9.01
N LEU A 19 7.84 -1.67 -7.77
CA LEU A 19 8.64 -0.58 -7.20
C LEU A 19 9.96 -1.04 -6.59
N MET A 20 10.22 -2.35 -6.53
CA MET A 20 11.41 -2.94 -5.96
C MET A 20 12.37 -3.52 -7.01
N GLU A 21 11.88 -3.85 -8.20
CA GLU A 21 12.60 -4.68 -9.17
C GLU A 21 13.98 -4.12 -9.51
N ASP A 22 14.09 -2.82 -9.76
CA ASP A 22 15.35 -2.19 -10.11
C ASP A 22 16.36 -2.17 -8.95
N PHE A 23 15.87 -2.06 -7.71
CA PHE A 23 16.72 -2.16 -6.51
C PHE A 23 17.14 -3.61 -6.20
N LEU A 24 16.44 -4.62 -6.72
CA LEU A 24 16.76 -6.02 -6.52
C LEU A 24 17.66 -6.58 -7.62
N THR A 25 17.36 -6.26 -8.86
CA THR A 25 17.97 -6.92 -10.03
C THR A 25 18.52 -5.93 -11.08
N GLY A 26 18.09 -4.65 -11.04
CA GLY A 26 18.40 -3.65 -12.04
C GLY A 26 19.64 -2.81 -11.73
N GLU A 27 19.69 -1.63 -12.33
CA GLU A 27 20.85 -0.73 -12.28
C GLU A 27 21.13 -0.16 -10.87
N GLN A 28 20.08 -0.04 -10.04
CA GLN A 28 20.22 0.53 -8.70
C GLN A 28 20.55 -0.51 -7.62
N ARG A 29 20.68 -1.80 -7.98
CA ARG A 29 20.97 -2.90 -7.03
C ARG A 29 22.20 -2.64 -6.17
N GLN A 30 23.22 -1.99 -6.71
CA GLN A 30 24.49 -1.73 -6.00
C GLN A 30 24.48 -0.39 -5.24
N ARG A 31 23.37 0.36 -5.27
CA ARG A 31 23.25 1.67 -4.64
C ARG A 31 22.56 1.64 -3.27
N CYS A 32 21.93 0.53 -2.93
CA CYS A 32 21.26 0.35 -1.63
C CYS A 32 21.23 -1.11 -1.22
N ARG A 33 20.89 -1.34 0.04
CA ARG A 33 20.51 -2.65 0.56
C ARG A 33 18.97 -2.67 0.72
N LEU A 34 18.28 -3.48 -0.07
CA LEU A 34 16.83 -3.65 0.07
C LEU A 34 16.50 -4.80 1.02
N ILE A 35 15.69 -4.51 2.03
CA ILE A 35 15.04 -5.50 2.90
C ILE A 35 13.62 -5.70 2.37
N THR A 36 13.26 -6.94 2.07
CA THR A 36 11.89 -7.33 1.75
C THR A 36 11.23 -7.95 2.97
N ASP A 37 10.01 -7.53 3.28
CA ASP A 37 9.21 -8.05 4.38
C ASP A 37 7.81 -8.37 3.87
N ALA A 38 7.20 -9.43 4.40
CA ALA A 38 5.86 -9.85 3.98
C ALA A 38 4.75 -8.86 4.37
N ALA A 39 5.01 -7.94 5.32
CA ALA A 39 3.99 -7.05 5.88
C ALA A 39 4.33 -5.56 5.66
N PRO A 40 3.47 -4.78 4.94
CA PRO A 40 3.68 -3.33 4.80
C PRO A 40 3.75 -2.60 6.15
N ALA A 41 3.01 -3.06 7.17
CA ALA A 41 3.07 -2.50 8.52
C ALA A 41 4.47 -2.64 9.15
N ARG A 42 5.20 -3.73 8.84
CA ARG A 42 6.57 -3.94 9.33
C ARG A 42 7.56 -2.97 8.69
N CYS A 43 7.40 -2.66 7.40
CA CYS A 43 8.23 -1.65 6.73
C CYS A 43 8.10 -0.28 7.40
N ALA A 44 6.88 0.12 7.78
CA ALA A 44 6.65 1.36 8.52
C ALA A 44 7.31 1.33 9.92
N GLU A 45 7.32 0.19 10.59
CA GLU A 45 7.97 0.03 11.89
C GLU A 45 9.49 0.16 11.78
N LEU A 46 10.12 -0.49 10.81
CA LEU A 46 11.56 -0.34 10.53
C LEU A 46 11.93 1.13 10.25
N LEU A 47 11.09 1.83 9.49
CA LEU A 47 11.29 3.26 9.21
C LEU A 47 11.15 4.11 10.49
N ARG A 48 10.17 3.82 11.34
CA ARG A 48 9.94 4.53 12.62
C ARG A 48 11.11 4.35 13.56
N GLN A 49 11.64 3.13 13.69
CA GLN A 49 12.77 2.79 14.55
C GLN A 49 14.10 3.39 14.05
N GLY A 50 14.18 3.73 12.75
CA GLY A 50 15.41 4.24 12.14
C GLY A 50 16.32 3.16 11.61
N ASP A 51 15.85 1.92 11.55
CA ASP A 51 16.60 0.78 11.03
C ASP A 51 16.81 0.87 9.50
N VAL A 52 15.98 1.67 8.83
CA VAL A 52 16.07 1.92 7.39
C VAL A 52 15.99 3.42 7.06
N ALA A 53 16.68 3.83 6.00
CA ALA A 53 16.69 5.20 5.50
C ALA A 53 15.39 5.59 4.79
N ALA A 54 14.82 4.65 4.05
CA ALA A 54 13.55 4.80 3.32
C ALA A 54 12.74 3.50 3.37
N ALA A 55 11.41 3.61 3.26
CA ALA A 55 10.55 2.46 3.12
C ALA A 55 9.29 2.77 2.30
N LEU A 56 8.78 1.75 1.62
CA LEU A 56 7.44 1.77 1.04
C LEU A 56 6.44 1.46 2.16
N ILE A 57 5.77 2.49 2.66
CA ILE A 57 4.93 2.41 3.85
C ILE A 57 3.45 2.61 3.54
N PRO A 58 2.54 2.05 4.36
CA PRO A 58 1.12 2.41 4.30
C PRO A 58 0.92 3.92 4.39
N ALA A 59 0.12 4.49 3.50
CA ALA A 59 -0.05 5.94 3.35
C ALA A 59 -0.49 6.66 4.65
N ILE A 60 -1.24 5.97 5.54
CA ILE A 60 -1.62 6.52 6.84
C ILE A 60 -0.42 6.73 7.77
N GLU A 61 0.63 5.91 7.66
CA GLU A 61 1.80 5.97 8.53
C GLU A 61 2.66 7.21 8.26
N TYR A 62 2.55 7.81 7.06
CA TYR A 62 3.17 9.11 6.80
C TYR A 62 2.68 10.17 7.79
N GLN A 63 1.41 10.15 8.15
CA GLN A 63 0.83 11.08 9.11
C GLN A 63 1.19 10.73 10.57
N ARG A 64 1.49 9.46 10.87
CA ARG A 64 1.79 8.97 12.22
C ARG A 64 3.27 9.04 12.59
N ILE A 65 4.16 8.94 11.61
CA ILE A 65 5.62 8.98 11.82
C ILE A 65 6.12 10.40 11.54
N PRO A 66 6.71 11.09 12.52
CA PRO A 66 7.26 12.44 12.31
C PRO A 66 8.57 12.40 11.51
N GLY A 67 8.92 13.53 10.88
CA GLY A 67 10.21 13.72 10.21
C GLY A 67 10.39 12.88 8.96
N LEU A 68 9.30 12.62 8.21
CA LEU A 68 9.33 11.95 6.92
C LEU A 68 9.23 12.94 5.76
N LEU A 69 9.88 12.56 4.67
CA LEU A 69 9.76 13.15 3.33
C LEU A 69 9.12 12.10 2.41
N ALA A 70 8.13 12.50 1.65
CA ALA A 70 7.51 11.63 0.63
C ALA A 70 8.30 11.70 -0.67
N VAL A 71 8.48 10.57 -1.33
CA VAL A 71 9.07 10.53 -2.68
C VAL A 71 8.01 11.00 -3.68
N PRO A 72 8.30 12.02 -4.51
CA PRO A 72 7.34 12.51 -5.48
C PRO A 72 7.12 11.51 -6.63
N GLY A 73 5.91 11.49 -7.18
CA GLY A 73 5.58 10.76 -8.40
C GLY A 73 5.51 9.23 -8.30
N VAL A 74 5.69 8.65 -7.10
CA VAL A 74 5.72 7.19 -6.92
C VAL A 74 4.82 6.76 -5.76
N ALA A 75 3.88 5.86 -6.03
CA ALA A 75 2.94 5.32 -5.04
C ALA A 75 2.43 3.94 -5.44
N ILE A 76 1.71 3.29 -4.54
CA ILE A 76 0.79 2.20 -4.87
C ILE A 76 -0.61 2.73 -4.61
N GLY A 77 -1.38 2.89 -5.68
CA GLY A 77 -2.74 3.37 -5.64
C GLY A 77 -3.63 2.62 -6.62
N SER A 78 -4.86 3.10 -6.76
CA SER A 78 -5.79 2.66 -7.79
C SER A 78 -6.72 3.80 -8.21
N LYS A 79 -6.92 3.95 -9.49
CA LYS A 79 -7.88 4.90 -10.06
C LYS A 79 -9.31 4.37 -10.02
N HIS A 80 -9.49 3.06 -9.91
CA HIS A 80 -10.79 2.38 -9.94
C HIS A 80 -10.85 1.25 -8.90
N MET A 81 -10.75 -0.01 -9.32
CA MET A 81 -10.74 -1.20 -8.47
C MET A 81 -9.32 -1.71 -8.29
N VAL A 82 -8.92 -2.00 -7.06
CA VAL A 82 -7.58 -2.49 -6.73
C VAL A 82 -7.46 -4.01 -6.75
N ARG A 83 -8.54 -4.74 -6.57
CA ARG A 83 -8.67 -6.21 -6.46
C ARG A 83 -7.91 -6.87 -5.29
N SER A 84 -6.80 -6.29 -4.86
CA SER A 84 -5.94 -6.79 -3.79
C SER A 84 -6.14 -6.10 -2.44
N VAL A 85 -7.20 -5.31 -2.28
CA VAL A 85 -7.61 -4.74 -0.99
C VAL A 85 -9.13 -4.79 -0.93
N VAL A 86 -9.65 -5.79 -0.21
CA VAL A 86 -11.09 -6.07 -0.23
C VAL A 86 -11.62 -6.31 1.17
N MET A 87 -12.91 -6.05 1.36
CA MET A 87 -13.70 -6.63 2.43
C MET A 87 -14.52 -7.78 1.84
N ALA A 88 -14.29 -8.99 2.34
CA ALA A 88 -15.08 -10.18 2.05
C ALA A 88 -16.09 -10.40 3.18
N ALA A 89 -17.37 -10.58 2.87
CA ALA A 89 -18.45 -10.69 3.86
C ALA A 89 -19.35 -11.89 3.59
N LYS A 90 -19.73 -12.59 4.66
CA LYS A 90 -20.70 -13.69 4.63
C LYS A 90 -22.16 -13.19 4.49
N LYS A 91 -22.37 -11.89 4.73
CA LYS A 91 -23.67 -11.26 4.79
C LYS A 91 -23.71 -9.99 3.95
N PRO A 92 -24.90 -9.55 3.51
CA PRO A 92 -25.06 -8.24 2.89
C PRO A 92 -24.63 -7.11 3.83
N LEU A 93 -24.18 -5.99 3.28
CA LEU A 93 -23.64 -4.85 4.03
C LEU A 93 -24.54 -4.40 5.21
N PRO A 94 -25.89 -4.35 5.08
CA PRO A 94 -26.75 -3.95 6.19
C PRO A 94 -26.77 -4.93 7.38
N GLU A 95 -26.29 -6.15 7.21
CA GLU A 95 -26.33 -7.19 8.24
C GLU A 95 -24.98 -7.42 8.93
N ILE A 96 -23.90 -6.78 8.43
CA ILE A 96 -22.57 -6.89 9.01
C ILE A 96 -22.56 -6.22 10.39
N ARG A 97 -22.08 -6.93 11.41
CA ARG A 97 -21.92 -6.47 12.80
C ARG A 97 -20.48 -6.51 13.25
N THR A 98 -19.70 -7.45 12.72
CA THR A 98 -18.31 -7.66 13.10
C THR A 98 -17.40 -7.74 11.88
N VAL A 99 -16.21 -7.12 11.96
CA VAL A 99 -15.24 -7.08 10.87
C VAL A 99 -13.86 -7.42 11.41
N ALA A 100 -13.28 -8.51 10.93
CA ALA A 100 -11.90 -8.86 11.18
C ALA A 100 -10.96 -8.02 10.30
N LEU A 101 -9.89 -7.50 10.88
CA LEU A 101 -8.96 -6.58 10.25
C LEU A 101 -7.57 -7.21 10.13
N ASP A 102 -7.09 -7.34 8.92
CA ASP A 102 -5.75 -7.83 8.59
C ASP A 102 -4.66 -7.00 9.31
N THR A 103 -3.89 -7.64 10.20
CA THR A 103 -2.84 -7.01 10.99
C THR A 103 -1.63 -6.55 10.16
N SER A 104 -1.47 -7.05 8.94
CA SER A 104 -0.43 -6.59 8.01
C SER A 104 -0.73 -5.22 7.40
N SER A 105 -2.00 -4.76 7.48
CA SER A 105 -2.49 -3.52 6.91
C SER A 105 -2.59 -2.40 7.96
N ARG A 106 -2.38 -1.15 7.52
CA ARG A 106 -2.66 0.06 8.32
C ARG A 106 -3.60 1.00 7.58
N THR A 107 -3.31 1.29 6.32
CA THR A 107 -4.14 2.20 5.49
C THR A 107 -5.53 1.62 5.27
N SER A 108 -5.64 0.34 4.88
CA SER A 108 -6.94 -0.30 4.61
C SER A 108 -7.78 -0.48 5.86
N VAL A 109 -7.13 -0.74 7.02
CA VAL A 109 -7.78 -0.76 8.33
C VAL A 109 -8.39 0.60 8.69
N SER A 110 -7.69 1.68 8.40
CA SER A 110 -8.23 3.04 8.61
C SER A 110 -9.32 3.36 7.59
N LEU A 111 -9.15 2.97 6.33
CA LEU A 111 -10.13 3.19 5.26
C LEU A 111 -11.48 2.51 5.57
N ILE A 112 -11.47 1.23 5.96
CA ILE A 112 -12.73 0.53 6.23
C ILE A 112 -13.49 1.16 7.42
N ARG A 113 -12.78 1.64 8.44
CA ARG A 113 -13.39 2.36 9.57
C ARG A 113 -14.06 3.65 9.10
N ILE A 114 -13.39 4.40 8.21
CA ILE A 114 -13.94 5.62 7.59
C ILE A 114 -15.18 5.28 6.75
N LEU A 115 -15.10 4.22 5.92
CA LEU A 115 -16.23 3.80 5.07
C LEU A 115 -17.46 3.47 5.91
N PHE A 116 -17.31 2.73 7.01
CA PHE A 116 -18.42 2.41 7.88
C PHE A 116 -18.97 3.65 8.59
N ALA A 117 -18.13 4.49 9.16
CA ALA A 117 -18.55 5.65 9.94
C ALA A 117 -19.16 6.77 9.08
N GLU A 118 -18.46 7.14 8.00
CA GLU A 118 -18.81 8.34 7.21
C GLU A 118 -19.86 8.05 6.13
N PHE A 119 -19.71 6.91 5.43
CA PHE A 119 -20.48 6.64 4.23
C PHE A 119 -21.58 5.59 4.43
N TYR A 120 -21.27 4.47 5.08
CA TYR A 120 -22.29 3.46 5.34
C TYR A 120 -23.14 3.83 6.56
N ARG A 121 -22.65 4.74 7.42
CA ARG A 121 -23.33 5.23 8.65
C ARG A 121 -23.79 4.08 9.54
N ARG A 122 -22.87 3.16 9.80
CA ARG A 122 -23.12 1.94 10.57
C ARG A 122 -22.02 1.74 11.60
N GLU A 123 -22.44 1.33 12.78
CA GLU A 123 -21.56 0.86 13.83
C GLU A 123 -21.34 -0.64 13.69
N VAL A 124 -20.07 -1.03 13.66
CA VAL A 124 -19.61 -2.43 13.64
C VAL A 124 -18.45 -2.60 14.61
N ALA A 125 -18.33 -3.79 15.19
CA ALA A 125 -17.18 -4.12 16.01
C ALA A 125 -16.01 -4.56 15.10
N PHE A 126 -14.84 -3.95 15.32
CA PHE A 126 -13.61 -4.27 14.59
C PHE A 126 -12.63 -4.99 15.52
N HIS A 127 -12.04 -6.09 15.07
CA HIS A 127 -10.99 -6.79 15.79
C HIS A 127 -9.82 -7.16 14.88
N PRO A 128 -8.56 -7.09 15.37
CA PRO A 128 -7.41 -7.48 14.58
C PRO A 128 -7.36 -9.00 14.41
N ALA A 129 -6.91 -9.45 13.24
CA ALA A 129 -6.69 -10.87 12.96
C ALA A 129 -5.50 -11.06 12.01
N PRO A 130 -4.78 -12.18 12.09
CA PRO A 130 -3.82 -12.57 11.06
C PRO A 130 -4.50 -12.72 9.69
N PRO A 131 -3.78 -12.55 8.56
CA PRO A 131 -4.34 -12.59 7.21
C PRO A 131 -4.67 -14.03 6.73
N ASP A 132 -5.58 -14.67 7.43
CA ASP A 132 -6.14 -15.99 7.12
C ASP A 132 -7.66 -15.84 6.95
N VAL A 133 -8.11 -15.75 5.70
CA VAL A 133 -9.51 -15.42 5.38
C VAL A 133 -10.50 -16.45 5.95
N PRO A 134 -10.29 -17.78 5.84
CA PRO A 134 -11.14 -18.78 6.49
C PRO A 134 -11.25 -18.56 7.99
N HIS A 135 -10.13 -18.36 8.68
CA HIS A 135 -10.13 -18.10 10.12
C HIS A 135 -10.83 -16.77 10.45
N MET A 136 -10.51 -15.70 9.74
CA MET A 136 -11.14 -14.37 9.95
C MET A 136 -12.67 -14.44 9.80
N LEU A 137 -13.15 -15.16 8.79
CA LEU A 137 -14.60 -15.33 8.55
C LEU A 137 -15.24 -16.35 9.50
N SER A 138 -14.51 -17.22 10.16
CA SER A 138 -15.08 -18.04 11.24
C SER A 138 -15.45 -17.20 12.46
N GLU A 139 -14.69 -16.14 12.73
CA GLU A 139 -14.83 -15.28 13.92
C GLU A 139 -15.64 -13.98 13.67
N ALA A 140 -15.83 -13.59 12.38
CA ALA A 140 -16.49 -12.34 12.03
C ALA A 140 -17.47 -12.48 10.87
N ASP A 141 -18.39 -11.50 10.72
CA ASP A 141 -19.30 -11.41 9.58
C ASP A 141 -18.57 -11.04 8.29
N ALA A 142 -17.49 -10.27 8.41
CA ALA A 142 -16.66 -9.83 7.29
C ALA A 142 -15.18 -9.78 7.69
N ALA A 143 -14.30 -9.85 6.69
CA ALA A 143 -12.85 -9.77 6.82
C ALA A 143 -12.27 -8.76 5.82
N VAL A 144 -11.41 -7.85 6.28
CA VAL A 144 -10.60 -7.00 5.42
C VAL A 144 -9.26 -7.66 5.22
N ILE A 145 -8.90 -7.90 3.96
CA ILE A 145 -7.67 -8.60 3.56
C ILE A 145 -6.94 -7.81 2.49
N ILE A 146 -5.59 -7.86 2.50
CA ILE A 146 -4.76 -7.12 1.55
C ILE A 146 -3.72 -7.98 0.85
N GLY A 147 -3.17 -7.43 -0.23
CA GLY A 147 -2.02 -7.97 -0.96
C GLY A 147 -2.31 -9.30 -1.65
N ASP A 148 -1.29 -10.14 -1.72
CA ASP A 148 -1.38 -11.43 -2.41
C ASP A 148 -2.46 -12.35 -1.83
N PRO A 149 -2.68 -12.44 -0.50
CA PRO A 149 -3.80 -13.19 0.06
C PRO A 149 -5.17 -12.73 -0.45
N ALA A 150 -5.35 -11.42 -0.71
CA ALA A 150 -6.61 -10.90 -1.24
C ALA A 150 -6.85 -11.29 -2.71
N LEU A 151 -5.80 -11.65 -3.46
CA LEU A 151 -5.92 -12.13 -4.83
C LEU A 151 -6.28 -13.61 -4.92
N THR A 152 -5.93 -14.41 -3.89
CA THR A 152 -5.88 -15.88 -3.98
C THR A 152 -6.95 -16.61 -3.18
N PHE A 153 -7.63 -15.96 -2.22
CA PHE A 153 -8.64 -16.63 -1.42
C PHE A 153 -9.90 -17.00 -2.24
N ASP A 154 -10.60 -18.04 -1.82
CA ASP A 154 -11.88 -18.44 -2.42
C ASP A 154 -12.96 -17.42 -2.07
N ARG A 155 -13.59 -16.84 -3.11
CA ARG A 155 -14.65 -15.82 -3.01
C ARG A 155 -16.06 -16.40 -3.13
N THR A 156 -16.19 -17.73 -3.27
CA THR A 156 -17.47 -18.39 -3.48
C THR A 156 -18.43 -18.13 -2.32
N GLY A 157 -19.62 -17.66 -2.63
CA GLY A 157 -20.65 -17.38 -1.63
C GLY A 157 -20.41 -16.13 -0.76
N LEU A 158 -19.41 -15.32 -1.07
CA LEU A 158 -19.08 -14.10 -0.34
C LEU A 158 -19.49 -12.85 -1.11
N HIS A 159 -19.90 -11.83 -0.37
CA HIS A 159 -20.03 -10.48 -0.88
C HIS A 159 -18.67 -9.80 -0.85
N ILE A 160 -18.17 -9.37 -1.99
CA ILE A 160 -16.85 -8.74 -2.11
C ILE A 160 -17.01 -7.24 -2.34
N PHE A 161 -16.40 -6.44 -1.47
CA PHE A 161 -16.33 -5.00 -1.55
C PHE A 161 -14.87 -4.60 -1.79
N ASP A 162 -14.56 -4.15 -3.02
CA ASP A 162 -13.25 -3.60 -3.35
C ASP A 162 -13.11 -2.21 -2.72
N LEU A 163 -12.11 -2.03 -1.83
CA LEU A 163 -12.07 -0.80 -1.03
C LEU A 163 -11.68 0.43 -1.85
N ALA A 164 -10.91 0.30 -2.93
CA ALA A 164 -10.65 1.41 -3.84
C ALA A 164 -11.90 1.74 -4.66
N GLY A 165 -12.61 0.71 -5.13
CA GLY A 165 -13.88 0.86 -5.84
C GLY A 165 -14.94 1.56 -4.98
N GLU A 166 -15.09 1.14 -3.71
CA GLU A 166 -16.00 1.80 -2.76
C GLU A 166 -15.61 3.26 -2.50
N TRP A 167 -14.32 3.53 -2.28
CA TRP A 167 -13.82 4.89 -2.12
C TRP A 167 -14.12 5.75 -3.35
N ARG A 168 -13.81 5.23 -4.55
CA ARG A 168 -14.08 5.93 -5.82
C ARG A 168 -15.57 6.22 -6.02
N ARG A 169 -16.43 5.23 -5.75
CA ARG A 169 -17.89 5.37 -5.86
C ARG A 169 -18.44 6.46 -4.94
N LEU A 170 -17.88 6.58 -3.73
CA LEU A 170 -18.37 7.48 -2.69
C LEU A 170 -17.78 8.89 -2.75
N THR A 171 -16.55 9.02 -3.24
CA THR A 171 -15.81 10.31 -3.24
C THR A 171 -15.53 10.87 -4.64
N GLY A 172 -15.57 10.03 -5.67
CA GLY A 172 -15.13 10.39 -7.01
C GLY A 172 -13.60 10.46 -7.18
N LEU A 173 -12.81 10.15 -6.14
CA LEU A 173 -11.35 10.29 -6.12
C LEU A 173 -10.63 8.94 -6.21
N PRO A 174 -9.40 8.89 -6.73
CA PRO A 174 -8.54 7.71 -6.62
C PRO A 174 -8.12 7.46 -5.18
N PHE A 175 -7.58 6.26 -4.90
CA PHE A 175 -7.09 5.93 -3.57
C PHE A 175 -5.61 5.52 -3.59
N VAL A 176 -4.83 6.05 -2.63
CA VAL A 176 -3.41 5.75 -2.46
C VAL A 176 -3.23 4.89 -1.21
N PHE A 177 -2.69 3.67 -1.40
CA PHE A 177 -2.49 2.70 -0.32
C PHE A 177 -1.12 2.82 0.35
N ALA A 178 -0.07 3.05 -0.46
CA ALA A 178 1.30 3.13 0.03
C ALA A 178 2.12 4.17 -0.75
N ILE A 179 3.09 4.77 -0.08
CA ILE A 179 4.05 5.71 -0.65
C ILE A 179 5.47 5.36 -0.19
N TRP A 180 6.46 5.67 -1.01
CA TRP A 180 7.83 5.72 -0.53
C TRP A 180 8.03 6.91 0.40
N ALA A 181 8.53 6.65 1.58
CA ALA A 181 8.88 7.69 2.55
C ALA A 181 10.33 7.54 3.00
N VAL A 182 10.99 8.67 3.18
CA VAL A 182 12.41 8.79 3.57
C VAL A 182 12.47 9.49 4.90
N ARG A 183 13.30 9.03 5.83
CA ARG A 183 13.61 9.79 7.03
C ARG A 183 14.37 11.06 6.65
N GLU A 184 13.93 12.21 7.13
CA GLU A 184 14.59 13.48 6.84
C GLU A 184 16.07 13.47 7.25
N SER A 185 16.41 12.80 8.36
CA SER A 185 17.79 12.62 8.82
C SER A 185 18.65 11.74 7.89
N ALA A 186 18.04 10.94 7.03
CA ALA A 186 18.72 10.06 6.09
C ALA A 186 18.61 10.53 4.62
N ARG A 187 18.09 11.74 4.38
CA ARG A 187 17.88 12.26 3.02
C ARG A 187 19.13 12.25 2.15
N GLU A 188 20.29 12.55 2.75
CA GLU A 188 21.56 12.58 2.05
C GLU A 188 22.03 11.18 1.64
N ALA A 189 21.75 10.17 2.47
CA ALA A 189 22.12 8.79 2.16
C ALA A 189 21.36 8.22 0.95
N VAL A 190 20.14 8.70 0.69
CA VAL A 190 19.32 8.23 -0.44
C VAL A 190 19.42 9.08 -1.70
N THR A 191 20.28 10.12 -1.72
CA THR A 191 20.41 11.03 -2.87
C THR A 191 20.84 10.31 -4.16
N GLY A 192 21.54 9.17 -4.05
CA GLY A 192 21.93 8.35 -5.19
C GLY A 192 20.84 7.39 -5.70
N LEU A 193 19.65 7.37 -5.08
CA LEU A 193 18.54 6.51 -5.47
C LEU A 193 17.54 7.29 -6.31
N ASP A 194 17.18 6.74 -7.47
CA ASP A 194 16.13 7.28 -8.34
C ASP A 194 14.89 6.36 -8.27
N PHE A 195 13.95 6.72 -7.40
CA PHE A 195 12.72 5.96 -7.21
C PHE A 195 11.78 6.04 -8.42
N VAL A 196 11.86 7.11 -9.21
CA VAL A 196 11.06 7.27 -10.43
C VAL A 196 11.60 6.36 -11.53
N ALA A 197 12.92 6.36 -11.75
CA ALA A 197 13.53 5.42 -12.68
C ALA A 197 13.28 3.95 -12.26
N ALA A 198 13.37 3.65 -10.96
CA ALA A 198 13.06 2.32 -10.44
C ALA A 198 11.61 1.89 -10.72
N ARG A 199 10.64 2.81 -10.54
CA ARG A 199 9.25 2.58 -10.92
C ARG A 199 9.13 2.29 -12.42
N ASP A 200 9.75 3.11 -13.27
CA ASP A 200 9.64 3.00 -14.73
C ASP A 200 10.25 1.68 -15.24
N ALA A 201 11.40 1.28 -14.69
CA ALA A 201 12.00 -0.03 -14.96
C ALA A 201 11.06 -1.18 -14.53
N GLY A 202 10.46 -1.08 -13.36
CA GLY A 202 9.51 -2.08 -12.87
C GLY A 202 8.22 -2.14 -13.69
N LEU A 203 7.73 -1.01 -14.20
CA LEU A 203 6.58 -0.98 -15.13
C LEU A 203 6.89 -1.76 -16.42
N CYS A 204 8.09 -1.65 -16.94
CA CYS A 204 8.55 -2.45 -18.09
C CYS A 204 8.67 -3.94 -17.75
N ALA A 205 8.98 -4.26 -16.49
CA ALA A 205 9.18 -5.63 -16.03
C ALA A 205 7.89 -6.38 -15.64
N ARG A 206 6.70 -5.74 -15.70
CA ARG A 206 5.41 -6.34 -15.25
C ARG A 206 5.14 -7.75 -15.79
N PRO A 207 5.34 -8.07 -17.09
CA PRO A 207 5.13 -9.44 -17.58
C PRO A 207 6.07 -10.46 -16.94
N ALA A 208 7.35 -10.10 -16.73
CA ALA A 208 8.32 -10.96 -16.08
C ALA A 208 8.02 -11.14 -14.59
N LEU A 209 7.58 -10.07 -13.90
CA LEU A 209 7.10 -10.12 -12.53
C LEU A 209 5.89 -11.03 -12.40
N ALA A 210 4.89 -10.88 -13.24
CA ALA A 210 3.71 -11.75 -13.27
C ALA A 210 4.10 -13.22 -13.44
N ALA A 211 4.98 -13.53 -14.39
CA ALA A 211 5.47 -14.90 -14.61
C ALA A 211 6.23 -15.45 -13.38
N ARG A 212 7.03 -14.63 -12.69
CA ARG A 212 7.75 -15.02 -11.49
C ARG A 212 6.83 -15.30 -10.29
N TYR A 213 5.75 -14.53 -10.15
CA TYR A 213 4.80 -14.67 -9.03
C TYR A 213 3.69 -15.69 -9.29
N ALA A 214 3.37 -16.01 -10.55
CA ALA A 214 2.28 -16.94 -10.90
C ALA A 214 2.36 -18.30 -10.20
N PRO A 215 3.51 -19.00 -10.11
CA PRO A 215 3.59 -20.27 -9.40
C PRO A 215 3.33 -20.14 -7.89
N ARG A 216 3.76 -19.02 -7.28
CA ARG A 216 3.57 -18.76 -5.84
C ARG A 216 2.11 -18.45 -5.52
N LEU A 217 1.42 -17.74 -6.41
CA LEU A 217 0.04 -17.30 -6.20
C LEU A 217 -0.99 -18.31 -6.72
N GLY A 218 -0.59 -19.28 -7.53
CA GLY A 218 -1.52 -20.23 -8.16
C GLY A 218 -2.50 -19.56 -9.13
N LEU A 219 -2.11 -18.43 -9.74
CA LEU A 219 -2.93 -17.66 -10.66
C LEU A 219 -2.29 -17.62 -12.06
N PRO A 220 -3.10 -17.56 -13.14
CA PRO A 220 -2.59 -17.39 -14.50
C PRO A 220 -1.76 -16.12 -14.65
N VAL A 221 -0.68 -16.18 -15.45
CA VAL A 221 0.20 -15.04 -15.72
C VAL A 221 -0.59 -13.85 -16.27
N GLU A 222 -1.51 -14.08 -17.19
CA GLU A 222 -2.34 -13.07 -17.83
C GLU A 222 -3.22 -12.32 -16.78
N THR A 223 -3.72 -13.04 -15.79
CA THR A 223 -4.48 -12.44 -14.68
C THR A 223 -3.61 -11.49 -13.86
N LEU A 224 -2.36 -11.87 -13.61
CA LEU A 224 -1.41 -11.05 -12.84
C LEU A 224 -0.90 -9.86 -13.66
N VAL A 225 -0.71 -10.02 -14.98
CA VAL A 225 -0.39 -8.89 -15.89
C VAL A 225 -1.53 -7.87 -15.87
N THR A 226 -2.77 -8.31 -16.08
CA THR A 226 -3.97 -7.44 -16.01
C THR A 226 -4.05 -6.72 -14.66
N TYR A 227 -3.79 -7.44 -13.57
CA TYR A 227 -3.76 -6.84 -12.24
C TYR A 227 -2.73 -5.71 -12.11
N LEU A 228 -1.49 -5.94 -12.56
CA LEU A 228 -0.41 -4.93 -12.49
C LEU A 228 -0.62 -3.76 -13.44
N GLU A 229 -1.34 -3.94 -14.56
CA GLU A 229 -1.53 -2.92 -15.59
C GLU A 229 -2.79 -2.10 -15.41
N GLU A 230 -3.89 -2.73 -14.99
CA GLU A 230 -5.20 -2.10 -14.96
C GLU A 230 -5.70 -1.76 -13.55
N ASN A 231 -5.27 -2.52 -12.53
CA ASN A 231 -5.78 -2.34 -11.17
C ASN A 231 -4.84 -1.51 -10.28
N ILE A 232 -3.54 -1.55 -10.53
CA ILE A 232 -2.57 -0.80 -9.75
C ILE A 232 -2.09 0.43 -10.53
N HIS A 233 -2.17 1.58 -9.87
CA HIS A 233 -1.59 2.82 -10.33
C HIS A 233 -0.32 3.12 -9.54
N TYR A 234 0.80 3.36 -10.25
CA TYR A 234 2.12 3.54 -9.63
C TYR A 234 2.59 5.00 -9.61
N GLY A 235 1.78 5.91 -10.14
CA GLY A 235 2.01 7.34 -10.07
C GLY A 235 1.52 7.97 -8.77
N LEU A 236 1.89 9.22 -8.56
CA LEU A 236 1.34 10.07 -7.50
C LEU A 236 1.12 11.46 -8.11
N GLU A 237 0.00 11.58 -8.80
CA GLU A 237 -0.41 12.75 -9.57
C GLU A 237 -1.33 13.67 -8.74
N ALA A 238 -1.79 14.76 -9.34
CA ALA A 238 -2.60 15.76 -8.62
C ALA A 238 -3.92 15.18 -8.07
N ASP A 239 -4.60 14.33 -8.82
CA ASP A 239 -5.84 13.67 -8.38
C ASP A 239 -5.59 12.60 -7.30
N ASP A 240 -4.45 11.88 -7.36
CA ASP A 240 -4.03 10.95 -6.31
C ASP A 240 -3.76 11.69 -5.00
N LEU A 241 -3.09 12.85 -5.08
CA LEU A 241 -2.83 13.71 -3.93
C LEU A 241 -4.12 14.29 -3.36
N ALA A 242 -5.09 14.64 -4.21
CA ALA A 242 -6.41 15.08 -3.76
C ALA A 242 -7.13 13.96 -3.00
N GLY A 243 -7.11 12.73 -3.52
CA GLY A 243 -7.66 11.54 -2.86
C GLY A 243 -6.97 11.24 -1.52
N LEU A 244 -5.65 11.27 -1.51
CA LEU A 244 -4.83 11.05 -0.33
C LEU A 244 -5.09 12.10 0.77
N THR A 245 -5.16 13.37 0.39
CA THR A 245 -5.45 14.48 1.32
C THR A 245 -6.86 14.37 1.89
N HIS A 246 -7.85 14.02 1.06
CA HIS A 246 -9.21 13.79 1.50
C HIS A 246 -9.28 12.61 2.48
N TYR A 247 -8.60 11.51 2.19
CA TYR A 247 -8.49 10.36 3.10
C TYR A 247 -7.89 10.75 4.45
N TRP A 248 -6.79 11.50 4.50
CA TRP A 248 -6.18 11.96 5.75
C TRP A 248 -7.11 12.93 6.53
N THR A 249 -7.83 13.79 5.81
CA THR A 249 -8.83 14.68 6.43
C THR A 249 -9.92 13.88 7.16
N LEU A 250 -10.44 12.82 6.51
CA LEU A 250 -11.41 11.94 7.14
C LEU A 250 -10.78 11.13 8.28
N ALA A 251 -9.53 10.66 8.11
CA ALA A 251 -8.82 9.96 9.18
C ALA A 251 -8.63 10.83 10.43
N ALA A 252 -8.32 12.13 10.29
CA ALA A 252 -8.25 13.06 11.41
C ALA A 252 -9.63 13.30 12.04
N ARG A 253 -10.69 13.51 11.22
CA ARG A 253 -12.06 13.65 11.69
C ARG A 253 -12.50 12.47 12.56
N HIS A 254 -12.11 11.25 12.17
CA HIS A 254 -12.43 10.02 12.92
C HIS A 254 -11.37 9.63 13.95
N ARG A 255 -10.42 10.52 14.29
CA ARG A 255 -9.38 10.31 15.31
C ARG A 255 -8.49 9.08 15.06
N LEU A 256 -8.28 8.74 13.79
CA LEU A 256 -7.37 7.69 13.36
C LEU A 256 -5.93 8.20 13.22
N ILE A 257 -5.79 9.52 13.11
CA ILE A 257 -4.57 10.32 13.22
C ILE A 257 -4.90 11.58 14.04
N ASP A 258 -3.88 12.20 14.64
CA ASP A 258 -4.09 13.38 15.49
C ASP A 258 -4.43 14.63 14.67
N GLU A 259 -3.69 14.87 13.59
CA GLU A 259 -3.85 16.02 12.69
C GLU A 259 -3.40 15.67 11.26
N VAL A 260 -3.81 16.49 10.29
CA VAL A 260 -3.29 16.37 8.92
C VAL A 260 -2.07 17.25 8.76
N ARG A 261 -0.90 16.63 8.59
CA ARG A 261 0.34 17.32 8.30
C ARG A 261 0.51 17.48 6.79
N PRO A 262 1.01 18.63 6.29
CA PRO A 262 1.30 18.82 4.89
C PRO A 262 2.35 17.84 4.40
N VAL A 263 2.26 17.45 3.12
CA VAL A 263 3.28 16.61 2.50
C VAL A 263 4.57 17.41 2.34
N ARG A 264 5.65 16.86 2.86
CA ARG A 264 7.01 17.34 2.65
C ARG A 264 7.69 16.41 1.66
N TRP A 265 8.17 16.97 0.56
CA TRP A 265 8.74 16.19 -0.53
C TRP A 265 10.23 15.96 -0.35
N LEU A 266 10.69 14.78 -0.73
CA LEU A 266 12.12 14.53 -0.97
C LEU A 266 12.54 15.41 -2.15
N PRO A 267 13.57 16.28 -1.99
CA PRO A 267 14.08 17.06 -3.10
C PRO A 267 14.56 16.15 -4.23
N VAL A 268 14.07 16.38 -5.44
CA VAL A 268 14.57 15.72 -6.63
C VAL A 268 15.88 16.40 -6.99
N THR A 269 16.99 15.65 -6.96
CA THR A 269 18.25 16.15 -7.53
C THR A 269 18.04 16.26 -9.04
N PRO A 270 18.22 17.44 -9.66
CA PRO A 270 18.20 17.50 -11.12
C PRO A 270 19.23 16.53 -11.65
N GLY A 271 18.79 15.52 -12.42
CA GLY A 271 19.70 14.62 -13.08
C GLY A 271 20.67 15.45 -13.93
N CYS A 272 21.95 15.21 -13.81
CA CYS A 272 22.92 15.64 -14.82
C CYS A 272 22.48 14.94 -16.12
N GLY A 273 21.84 15.71 -17.04
CA GLY A 273 21.51 15.30 -18.39
C GLY A 273 22.78 15.04 -19.23
#